data_aac38a674c436a56930bee6088560771
#
_entry.id   aac38a674c436a56930bee6088560771
#
_cell.length_a   1.000
_cell.length_b   1.000
_cell.length_c   1.000
_cell.angle_alpha   90.00
_cell.angle_beta   90.00
_cell.angle_gamma   90.00
#
_symmetry.space_group_name_H-M   'P 1'
#
loop_
_entity.id
_entity.type
_entity.pdbx_description
1 polymer ?
#
loop_
_entity_poly.entity_id
_entity_poly.type
_entity_poly.pdbx_seq_one_letter_code
_entity_poly.pdbx_strand_id
1 'polypeptide(L)'
;MAKRRRRWRRQRCCSSDPPLAVAAAALLLLLLVVVTAAPVVDAAAAGRHVVQRHLDRINKPGVRSIHSADGDIIDCVPRHKQRALDHPLLANHTVQTQPSQMPASASLLDRRQQLSRRAWQTWHHSGHCPRGTVAVRRTAASDVQRARSLALFGRKKQMRSPLPAPDVVTGNGHELTMHAIGNLRQHAIAYTAAEVYGARATISVWAPEIDEANGFSLSQLWILSGSFNGSDLNSIEAGWQSDAYEATGCYNALCPGFVQTSSRIAIGASISPVSSVGGPQYDMTLLVWKDPKLGNWWLSYGDGAGGLVGYWPAELFTHLSDHATMVEWGGEVVNTHPPGSAHTATQMGSGHFAAEGFGRAAYFRNLETVDADNSLAAVPLDAIQTMAEDAGCYDIRKAYDDDDGRGGWGAHFYYGGPGHNTASCP
;
A
#
# COMPACT_ATOMS: atom_id res chain seq x y z
N MET A 1 56.84 -50.86 75.95
CA MET A 1 55.74 -49.94 75.55
C MET A 1 56.37 -48.71 74.97
N ALA A 2 56.40 -48.57 73.64
CA ALA A 2 57.17 -47.54 72.93
C ALA A 2 56.24 -46.46 72.32
N LYS A 3 56.46 -45.24 72.73
CA LYS A 3 55.77 -44.06 72.11
C LYS A 3 56.53 -43.58 70.88
N ARG A 4 55.97 -43.73 69.68
CA ARG A 4 56.50 -43.14 68.44
C ARG A 4 55.97 -41.73 68.35
N ARG A 5 56.85 -40.71 68.26
CA ARG A 5 56.59 -39.31 67.90
C ARG A 5 56.59 -39.18 66.38
N ARG A 6 55.47 -38.69 65.78
CA ARG A 6 55.42 -38.28 64.36
C ARG A 6 55.81 -36.81 64.23
N ARG A 7 56.83 -36.53 63.40
CA ARG A 7 57.28 -35.20 62.99
C ARG A 7 56.33 -34.70 61.92
N TRP A 8 55.75 -33.54 62.12
CA TRP A 8 55.06 -32.79 61.10
C TRP A 8 56.06 -32.04 60.23
N ARG A 9 56.05 -32.29 58.86
CA ARG A 9 56.77 -31.48 57.90
C ARG A 9 55.79 -30.37 57.47
N ARG A 10 56.18 -29.10 57.64
CA ARG A 10 55.50 -27.93 57.01
C ARG A 10 55.79 -27.94 55.51
N GLN A 11 54.77 -28.13 54.68
CA GLN A 11 54.82 -27.83 53.28
C GLN A 11 54.66 -26.32 53.13
N ARG A 12 55.59 -25.68 52.44
CA ARG A 12 55.49 -24.30 52.03
C ARG A 12 54.59 -24.27 50.77
N CYS A 13 53.45 -23.57 50.79
CA CYS A 13 52.70 -23.22 49.63
C CYS A 13 53.49 -22.23 48.78
N CYS A 14 53.85 -22.62 47.57
CA CYS A 14 54.30 -21.70 46.54
C CYS A 14 53.10 -20.86 46.04
N SER A 15 53.07 -19.58 46.39
CA SER A 15 52.22 -18.61 45.71
C SER A 15 52.80 -18.36 44.31
N SER A 16 52.18 -18.90 43.28
CA SER A 16 52.51 -18.55 41.90
C SER A 16 51.71 -17.33 41.53
N ASP A 17 52.29 -16.14 41.57
CA ASP A 17 51.76 -14.96 40.92
C ASP A 17 51.72 -15.22 39.40
N PRO A 18 50.65 -14.84 38.69
CA PRO A 18 50.60 -14.99 37.25
C PRO A 18 51.63 -14.06 36.61
N PRO A 19 52.35 -14.48 35.56
CA PRO A 19 53.35 -13.66 34.92
C PRO A 19 52.74 -12.40 34.38
N LEU A 20 53.36 -11.24 34.61
CA LEU A 20 53.01 -9.91 34.17
C LEU A 20 52.59 -9.84 32.68
N ALA A 21 53.07 -10.77 31.86
CA ALA A 21 52.71 -10.91 30.45
C ALA A 21 51.22 -11.28 30.20
N VAL A 22 50.58 -12.10 31.07
CA VAL A 22 49.18 -12.50 30.93
C VAL A 22 48.24 -11.36 31.32
N ALA A 23 48.61 -10.58 32.33
CA ALA A 23 47.83 -9.40 32.73
C ALA A 23 47.89 -8.29 31.66
N ALA A 24 49.03 -8.08 31.00
CA ALA A 24 49.19 -7.12 29.91
C ALA A 24 48.42 -7.55 28.66
N ALA A 25 48.36 -8.84 28.32
CA ALA A 25 47.60 -9.34 27.20
C ALA A 25 46.08 -9.23 27.41
N ALA A 26 45.59 -9.47 28.64
CA ALA A 26 44.18 -9.30 29.00
C ALA A 26 43.75 -7.80 28.94
N LEU A 27 44.61 -6.90 29.37
CA LEU A 27 44.35 -5.45 29.28
C LEU A 27 44.33 -4.94 27.83
N LEU A 28 45.22 -5.44 26.97
CA LEU A 28 45.26 -5.12 25.55
C LEU A 28 44.01 -5.63 24.80
N LEU A 29 43.54 -6.84 25.12
CA LEU A 29 42.30 -7.39 24.57
C LEU A 29 41.08 -6.60 25.02
N LEU A 30 41.00 -6.16 26.28
CA LEU A 30 39.93 -5.30 26.78
C LEU A 30 39.93 -3.92 26.12
N LEU A 31 41.10 -3.31 25.91
CA LEU A 31 41.25 -2.06 25.21
C LEU A 31 40.86 -2.17 23.72
N LEU A 32 41.23 -3.27 23.04
CA LEU A 32 40.84 -3.52 21.65
C LEU A 32 39.32 -3.69 21.51
N VAL A 33 38.63 -4.37 22.43
CA VAL A 33 37.17 -4.55 22.43
C VAL A 33 36.47 -3.20 22.68
N VAL A 34 36.99 -2.36 23.56
CA VAL A 34 36.41 -1.03 23.84
C VAL A 34 36.60 -0.07 22.65
N VAL A 35 37.77 -0.11 22.00
CA VAL A 35 38.04 0.78 20.82
C VAL A 35 37.26 0.36 19.60
N THR A 36 36.94 -0.92 19.40
CA THR A 36 36.11 -1.37 18.28
C THR A 36 34.61 -1.23 18.54
N ALA A 37 34.16 -1.20 19.79
CA ALA A 37 32.75 -1.06 20.13
C ALA A 37 32.26 0.42 20.09
N ALA A 38 33.11 1.38 20.43
CA ALA A 38 32.75 2.79 20.48
C ALA A 38 32.23 3.37 19.13
N PRO A 39 32.86 3.13 17.95
CA PRO A 39 32.35 3.66 16.70
C PRO A 39 31.03 3.01 16.23
N VAL A 40 30.77 1.76 16.63
CA VAL A 40 29.50 1.06 16.28
C VAL A 40 28.33 1.63 17.11
N VAL A 41 28.56 1.96 18.37
CA VAL A 41 27.53 2.58 19.23
C VAL A 41 27.20 3.98 18.75
N ASP A 42 28.21 4.77 18.35
CA ASP A 42 28.00 6.12 17.79
C ASP A 42 27.27 6.10 16.44
N ALA A 43 27.59 5.17 15.56
CA ALA A 43 26.90 5.03 14.26
C ALA A 43 25.42 4.65 14.43
N ALA A 44 25.12 3.74 15.37
CA ALA A 44 23.74 3.35 15.68
C ALA A 44 22.96 4.51 16.35
N ALA A 45 23.59 5.30 17.19
CA ALA A 45 22.97 6.51 17.78
C ALA A 45 22.72 7.57 16.72
N ALA A 46 23.68 7.83 15.83
CA ALA A 46 23.54 8.76 14.71
C ALA A 46 22.41 8.33 13.76
N GLY A 47 22.30 7.03 13.46
CA GLY A 47 21.20 6.47 12.66
C GLY A 47 19.83 6.72 13.29
N ARG A 48 19.68 6.46 14.59
CA ARG A 48 18.44 6.74 15.34
C ARG A 48 18.07 8.24 15.30
N HIS A 49 19.02 9.14 15.44
CA HIS A 49 18.78 10.57 15.34
C HIS A 49 18.32 11.02 13.95
N VAL A 50 18.84 10.40 12.88
CA VAL A 50 18.41 10.69 11.51
C VAL A 50 16.97 10.22 11.28
N VAL A 51 16.63 9.00 11.72
CA VAL A 51 15.25 8.49 11.66
C VAL A 51 14.31 9.39 12.46
N GLN A 52 14.67 9.75 13.71
CA GLN A 52 13.81 10.60 14.53
C GLN A 52 13.56 11.96 13.89
N ARG A 53 14.58 12.65 13.39
CA ARG A 53 14.40 13.92 12.65
C ARG A 53 13.51 13.78 11.41
N HIS A 54 13.56 12.62 10.74
CA HIS A 54 12.65 12.34 9.62
C HIS A 54 11.21 12.20 10.12
N LEU A 55 10.98 11.43 11.18
CA LEU A 55 9.66 11.25 11.79
C LEU A 55 9.08 12.58 12.29
N ASP A 56 9.87 13.42 12.94
CA ASP A 56 9.44 14.74 13.42
C ASP A 56 9.00 15.68 12.26
N ARG A 57 9.57 15.49 11.08
CA ARG A 57 9.19 16.25 9.89
C ARG A 57 7.90 15.77 9.25
N ILE A 58 7.68 14.44 9.22
CA ILE A 58 6.51 13.85 8.56
C ILE A 58 5.27 13.74 9.46
N ASN A 59 5.46 13.48 10.75
CA ASN A 59 4.39 13.43 11.73
C ASN A 59 4.08 14.86 12.22
N LYS A 60 3.02 15.44 11.66
CA LYS A 60 2.59 16.78 12.07
C LYS A 60 1.95 16.76 13.47
N PRO A 61 2.15 17.80 14.30
CA PRO A 61 1.57 17.84 15.63
C PRO A 61 0.04 17.78 15.60
N GLY A 62 -0.52 16.80 16.26
CA GLY A 62 -1.95 16.66 16.49
C GLY A 62 -2.41 17.36 17.77
N VAL A 63 -3.65 17.82 17.82
CA VAL A 63 -4.29 18.32 19.05
C VAL A 63 -4.74 17.17 19.97
N ARG A 64 -4.84 15.96 19.42
CA ARG A 64 -5.20 14.73 20.11
C ARG A 64 -4.58 13.54 19.38
N SER A 65 -4.17 12.50 20.13
CA SER A 65 -3.79 11.19 19.58
C SER A 65 -4.75 10.12 20.08
N ILE A 66 -5.12 9.19 19.20
CA ILE A 66 -6.00 8.06 19.48
C ILE A 66 -5.18 6.79 19.26
N HIS A 67 -5.11 5.95 20.28
CA HIS A 67 -4.44 4.65 20.22
C HIS A 67 -5.46 3.59 19.81
N SER A 68 -5.27 2.99 18.66
CA SER A 68 -6.13 1.92 18.15
C SER A 68 -5.71 0.56 18.72
N ALA A 69 -6.67 -0.36 18.81
CA ALA A 69 -6.44 -1.70 19.35
C ALA A 69 -5.48 -2.55 18.49
N ASP A 70 -5.33 -2.22 17.20
CA ASP A 70 -4.39 -2.84 16.25
C ASP A 70 -2.96 -2.29 16.35
N GLY A 71 -2.71 -1.32 17.24
CA GLY A 71 -1.41 -0.70 17.46
C GLY A 71 -1.20 0.60 16.68
N ASP A 72 -2.09 0.98 15.77
CA ASP A 72 -2.03 2.26 15.09
C ASP A 72 -2.21 3.44 16.06
N ILE A 73 -1.52 4.52 15.81
CA ILE A 73 -1.74 5.80 16.49
C ILE A 73 -2.27 6.79 15.45
N ILE A 74 -3.45 7.33 15.71
CA ILE A 74 -4.10 8.31 14.86
C ILE A 74 -3.98 9.69 15.48
N ASP A 75 -3.27 10.58 14.82
CA ASP A 75 -3.13 11.98 15.23
C ASP A 75 -4.21 12.83 14.58
N CYS A 76 -4.90 13.61 15.40
CA CYS A 76 -5.86 14.60 14.93
C CYS A 76 -5.14 15.90 14.62
N VAL A 77 -4.68 16.07 13.40
CA VAL A 77 -3.87 17.20 12.94
C VAL A 77 -4.79 18.35 12.51
N PRO A 78 -4.57 19.61 12.95
CA PRO A 78 -5.30 20.74 12.40
C PRO A 78 -5.22 20.78 10.88
N ARG A 79 -6.36 20.94 10.19
CA ARG A 79 -6.47 20.83 8.73
C ARG A 79 -5.45 21.71 7.98
N HIS A 80 -5.21 22.92 8.48
CA HIS A 80 -4.26 23.88 7.90
C HIS A 80 -2.77 23.56 8.20
N LYS A 81 -2.49 22.53 9.01
CA LYS A 81 -1.13 22.08 9.36
C LYS A 81 -0.79 20.71 8.78
N GLN A 82 -1.67 20.13 7.97
CA GLN A 82 -1.44 18.82 7.37
C GLN A 82 -0.25 18.83 6.41
N ARG A 83 0.40 17.66 6.28
CA ARG A 83 1.61 17.51 5.47
C ARG A 83 1.42 17.83 3.98
N ALA A 84 0.23 17.63 3.44
CA ALA A 84 -0.07 17.95 2.05
C ALA A 84 0.38 19.36 1.65
N LEU A 85 0.24 20.33 2.55
CA LEU A 85 0.56 21.73 2.34
C LEU A 85 2.07 22.04 2.40
N ASP A 86 2.93 21.06 2.70
CA ASP A 86 4.39 21.20 2.59
C ASP A 86 4.84 21.09 1.10
N HIS A 87 3.96 20.74 0.18
CA HIS A 87 4.30 20.68 -1.24
C HIS A 87 4.52 22.10 -1.81
N PRO A 88 5.63 22.34 -2.55
CA PRO A 88 5.96 23.70 -3.03
C PRO A 88 4.85 24.33 -3.86
N LEU A 89 4.17 23.55 -4.72
CA LEU A 89 3.04 24.04 -5.52
C LEU A 89 1.80 24.39 -4.68
N LEU A 90 1.71 23.89 -3.45
CA LEU A 90 0.57 24.12 -2.56
C LEU A 90 0.81 25.16 -1.48
N ALA A 91 1.92 25.93 -1.55
CA ALA A 91 2.29 26.93 -0.53
C ALA A 91 1.18 27.98 -0.28
N ASN A 92 0.40 28.33 -1.33
CA ASN A 92 -0.71 29.29 -1.25
C ASN A 92 -2.08 28.61 -1.44
N HIS A 93 -2.14 27.28 -1.38
CA HIS A 93 -3.34 26.53 -1.63
C HIS A 93 -4.39 26.72 -0.53
N THR A 94 -5.59 27.15 -0.92
CA THR A 94 -6.73 27.23 0.00
C THR A 94 -7.45 25.89 0.06
N VAL A 95 -7.49 25.29 1.24
CA VAL A 95 -8.13 23.99 1.44
C VAL A 95 -9.60 24.02 1.09
N GLN A 96 -9.99 23.29 0.03
CA GLN A 96 -11.38 23.05 -0.32
C GLN A 96 -11.97 22.02 0.65
N THR A 97 -13.02 22.38 1.37
CA THR A 97 -13.59 21.49 2.42
C THR A 97 -14.59 20.48 1.89
N GLN A 98 -15.18 20.78 0.73
CA GLN A 98 -16.15 19.93 0.01
C GLN A 98 -15.99 20.11 -1.49
N PRO A 99 -16.29 19.09 -2.31
CA PRO A 99 -16.35 19.24 -3.75
C PRO A 99 -17.48 20.20 -4.13
N SER A 100 -17.38 20.82 -5.31
CA SER A 100 -18.46 21.67 -5.83
C SER A 100 -19.71 20.85 -6.17
N GLN A 101 -19.50 19.61 -6.61
CA GLN A 101 -20.56 18.67 -6.97
C GLN A 101 -20.09 17.23 -6.83
N MET A 102 -20.95 16.37 -6.28
CA MET A 102 -20.80 14.91 -6.34
C MET A 102 -21.33 14.41 -7.68
N PRO A 103 -20.71 13.35 -8.27
CA PRO A 103 -21.26 12.72 -9.46
C PRO A 103 -22.70 12.25 -9.25
N ALA A 104 -23.55 12.48 -10.24
CA ALA A 104 -24.91 11.98 -10.24
C ALA A 104 -24.88 10.45 -10.50
N SER A 105 -25.49 9.66 -9.61
CA SER A 105 -25.60 8.22 -9.82
C SER A 105 -26.88 7.90 -10.58
N ALA A 106 -26.74 7.30 -11.77
CA ALA A 106 -27.88 6.79 -12.53
C ALA A 106 -28.42 5.47 -11.95
N SER A 107 -27.65 4.74 -11.13
CA SER A 107 -28.04 3.42 -10.62
C SER A 107 -28.66 3.53 -9.23
N LEU A 108 -29.94 3.16 -9.15
CA LEU A 108 -30.67 2.87 -7.91
C LEU A 108 -30.40 1.45 -7.38
N LEU A 109 -29.48 0.72 -8.01
CA LEU A 109 -29.29 -0.73 -7.83
C LEU A 109 -28.59 -1.13 -6.54
N ASP A 110 -27.87 -0.23 -5.90
CA ASP A 110 -26.93 -0.57 -4.80
C ASP A 110 -27.58 -0.82 -3.42
N ARG A 111 -28.90 -0.65 -3.28
CA ARG A 111 -29.56 -0.74 -1.96
C ARG A 111 -30.15 -2.10 -1.59
N ARG A 112 -30.27 -3.05 -2.51
CA ARG A 112 -31.11 -4.24 -2.26
C ARG A 112 -30.38 -5.58 -2.12
N GLN A 113 -29.09 -5.71 -2.48
CA GLN A 113 -28.40 -7.02 -2.42
C GLN A 113 -26.96 -6.92 -1.96
N GLN A 114 -26.73 -6.59 -0.68
CA GLN A 114 -25.43 -6.75 -0.07
C GLN A 114 -25.22 -8.19 0.41
N LEU A 115 -24.61 -9.02 -0.43
CA LEU A 115 -24.09 -10.34 -0.03
C LEU A 115 -22.81 -10.24 0.81
N SER A 116 -22.13 -9.11 0.74
CA SER A 116 -20.94 -8.75 1.52
C SER A 116 -21.25 -7.70 2.56
N ARG A 117 -20.44 -7.68 3.61
CA ARG A 117 -20.51 -6.70 4.69
C ARG A 117 -19.44 -5.64 4.46
N ARG A 118 -19.70 -4.42 4.93
CA ARG A 118 -18.76 -3.31 4.78
C ARG A 118 -17.58 -3.43 5.74
N ALA A 119 -16.37 -3.40 5.21
CA ALA A 119 -15.16 -3.20 5.98
C ALA A 119 -15.01 -1.71 6.37
N TRP A 120 -14.41 -1.45 7.53
CA TRP A 120 -14.17 -0.09 8.02
C TRP A 120 -12.87 0.00 8.79
N GLN A 121 -12.43 1.20 9.17
CA GLN A 121 -11.18 1.38 9.90
C GLN A 121 -11.32 1.05 11.38
N THR A 122 -10.39 0.24 11.91
CA THR A 122 -10.42 -0.32 13.27
C THR A 122 -10.36 0.77 14.35
N TRP A 123 -9.61 1.85 14.14
CA TRP A 123 -9.37 2.90 15.13
C TRP A 123 -10.64 3.62 15.61
N HIS A 124 -11.74 3.55 14.85
CA HIS A 124 -13.03 4.15 15.23
C HIS A 124 -13.59 3.62 16.55
N HIS A 125 -13.23 2.39 16.94
CA HIS A 125 -13.62 1.81 18.23
C HIS A 125 -12.91 2.49 19.41
N SER A 126 -11.78 3.18 19.17
CA SER A 126 -10.97 3.83 20.19
C SER A 126 -11.22 5.33 20.32
N GLY A 127 -11.97 5.94 19.40
CA GLY A 127 -12.30 7.36 19.49
C GLY A 127 -12.57 8.04 18.16
N HIS A 128 -12.55 9.37 18.17
CA HIS A 128 -12.77 10.21 17.00
C HIS A 128 -11.95 11.50 17.07
N CYS A 129 -11.62 12.06 15.93
CA CYS A 129 -10.97 13.35 15.83
C CYS A 129 -11.97 14.51 15.89
N PRO A 130 -11.64 15.63 16.54
CA PRO A 130 -12.52 16.80 16.63
C PRO A 130 -12.69 17.48 15.26
N ARG A 131 -13.74 18.27 15.13
CA ARG A 131 -14.00 19.08 13.94
C ARG A 131 -12.81 20.05 13.67
N GLY A 132 -12.52 20.30 12.41
CA GLY A 132 -11.40 21.17 12.01
C GLY A 132 -10.03 20.48 11.98
N THR A 133 -10.00 19.19 12.32
CA THR A 133 -8.80 18.35 12.18
C THR A 133 -8.98 17.30 11.09
N VAL A 134 -7.87 16.70 10.67
CA VAL A 134 -7.82 15.50 9.83
C VAL A 134 -7.22 14.36 10.62
N ALA A 135 -7.71 13.14 10.40
CA ALA A 135 -7.19 11.95 11.06
C ALA A 135 -5.99 11.43 10.26
N VAL A 136 -4.82 11.37 10.87
CA VAL A 136 -3.57 10.97 10.22
C VAL A 136 -2.96 9.81 10.99
N ARG A 137 -2.68 8.68 10.32
CA ARG A 137 -1.92 7.59 10.92
C ARG A 137 -0.49 8.07 11.17
N ARG A 138 -0.02 7.95 12.41
CA ARG A 138 1.36 8.30 12.77
C ARG A 138 2.32 7.29 12.17
N THR A 139 3.34 7.76 11.47
CA THR A 139 4.43 6.91 11.00
C THR A 139 5.33 6.55 12.19
N ALA A 140 5.54 5.25 12.42
CA ALA A 140 6.40 4.74 13.48
C ALA A 140 7.85 4.55 13.00
N ALA A 141 8.79 4.46 13.94
CA ALA A 141 10.18 4.14 13.61
C ALA A 141 10.31 2.75 12.95
N SER A 142 9.48 1.79 13.32
CA SER A 142 9.40 0.47 12.71
C SER A 142 9.00 0.53 11.23
N ASP A 143 8.14 1.47 10.82
CA ASP A 143 7.75 1.65 9.42
C ASP A 143 8.97 2.08 8.59
N VAL A 144 9.76 3.02 9.13
CA VAL A 144 10.97 3.52 8.47
C VAL A 144 12.10 2.49 8.44
N GLN A 145 12.24 1.69 9.51
CA GLN A 145 13.30 0.68 9.63
C GLN A 145 13.10 -0.51 8.68
N ARG A 146 11.87 -0.77 8.24
CA ARG A 146 11.58 -1.79 7.23
C ARG A 146 12.00 -1.36 5.83
N ALA A 147 12.15 -0.07 5.56
CA ALA A 147 12.61 0.42 4.25
C ALA A 147 14.12 0.24 4.08
N ARG A 148 14.56 -0.10 2.85
CA ARG A 148 16.00 -0.26 2.53
C ARG A 148 16.83 1.00 2.77
N SER A 149 16.22 2.16 2.68
CA SER A 149 16.85 3.43 3.02
C SER A 149 15.82 4.51 3.35
N LEU A 150 16.20 5.45 4.22
CA LEU A 150 15.38 6.61 4.56
C LEU A 150 15.05 7.49 3.34
N ALA A 151 15.93 7.55 2.35
CA ALA A 151 15.73 8.33 1.13
C ALA A 151 14.69 7.71 0.20
N LEU A 152 14.49 6.39 0.29
CA LEU A 152 13.53 5.63 -0.51
C LEU A 152 12.21 5.42 0.24
N PHE A 153 12.17 5.66 1.56
CA PHE A 153 10.97 5.47 2.36
C PHE A 153 9.81 6.31 1.84
N GLY A 154 8.72 5.64 1.51
CA GLY A 154 7.51 6.26 0.98
C GLY A 154 7.61 6.74 -0.48
N ARG A 155 8.62 6.38 -1.26
CA ARG A 155 8.75 6.78 -2.67
C ARG A 155 8.46 5.63 -3.62
N LYS A 156 7.56 5.85 -4.57
CA LYS A 156 7.25 4.93 -5.67
C LYS A 156 8.35 4.99 -6.74
N LYS A 157 8.91 3.85 -7.16
CA LYS A 157 9.66 3.80 -8.42
C LYS A 157 8.68 4.03 -9.56
N GLN A 158 9.08 4.81 -10.57
CA GLN A 158 8.27 5.11 -11.76
C GLN A 158 7.61 3.83 -12.28
N MET A 159 6.27 3.86 -12.43
CA MET A 159 5.52 2.79 -13.07
C MET A 159 6.01 2.67 -14.52
N ARG A 160 6.40 1.48 -14.93
CA ARG A 160 6.28 1.05 -16.31
C ARG A 160 5.01 0.24 -16.37
N SER A 161 4.00 0.70 -17.10
CA SER A 161 2.78 -0.06 -17.28
C SER A 161 3.09 -1.38 -17.96
N PRO A 162 2.47 -2.49 -17.54
CA PRO A 162 2.52 -3.74 -18.26
C PRO A 162 1.72 -3.71 -19.57
N LEU A 163 0.83 -2.71 -19.75
CA LEU A 163 0.02 -2.60 -20.94
C LEU A 163 0.88 -2.16 -22.12
N PRO A 164 0.77 -2.85 -23.28
CA PRO A 164 1.29 -2.31 -24.53
C PRO A 164 0.58 -0.98 -24.79
N ALA A 165 1.35 0.04 -25.21
CA ALA A 165 0.75 1.27 -25.69
C ALA A 165 -0.34 0.91 -26.71
N PRO A 166 -1.52 1.56 -26.72
CA PRO A 166 -2.50 1.36 -27.76
C PRO A 166 -1.81 1.63 -29.10
N ASP A 167 -1.52 0.57 -29.83
CA ASP A 167 -0.82 0.67 -31.12
C ASP A 167 -1.71 1.44 -32.09
N VAL A 168 -1.19 2.56 -32.53
CA VAL A 168 -1.47 3.02 -33.89
C VAL A 168 -1.00 1.88 -34.78
N VAL A 169 -1.96 1.15 -35.36
CA VAL A 169 -1.73 0.04 -36.27
C VAL A 169 -0.87 0.53 -37.43
N THR A 170 0.42 0.38 -37.32
CA THR A 170 1.31 0.32 -38.49
C THR A 170 1.66 -1.15 -38.66
N GLY A 171 1.01 -1.75 -39.66
CA GLY A 171 1.25 -3.12 -40.03
C GLY A 171 2.72 -3.38 -40.31
N ASN A 172 3.32 -4.16 -39.44
CA ASN A 172 4.40 -5.11 -39.73
C ASN A 172 4.64 -5.88 -38.43
N GLY A 173 4.26 -7.16 -38.44
CA GLY A 173 4.41 -8.07 -37.32
C GLY A 173 5.88 -8.20 -36.86
N HIS A 174 6.17 -7.64 -35.73
CA HIS A 174 7.22 -8.07 -34.85
C HIS A 174 6.62 -8.19 -33.43
N GLU A 175 6.45 -9.44 -33.04
CA GLU A 175 6.25 -9.85 -31.66
C GLU A 175 7.42 -9.31 -30.83
N LEU A 176 7.19 -8.20 -30.10
CA LEU A 176 8.15 -7.67 -29.15
C LEU A 176 8.13 -8.57 -27.92
N THR A 177 8.97 -9.57 -27.94
CA THR A 177 9.36 -10.36 -26.77
C THR A 177 9.88 -9.41 -25.69
N MET A 178 9.06 -9.09 -24.70
CA MET A 178 9.47 -8.39 -23.48
C MET A 178 10.26 -9.34 -22.55
N HIS A 179 11.41 -9.79 -23.03
CA HIS A 179 12.43 -10.44 -22.21
C HIS A 179 13.59 -9.47 -22.06
N ALA A 180 13.62 -8.72 -20.99
CA ALA A 180 14.83 -8.30 -20.29
C ALA A 180 14.60 -7.00 -19.51
N ILE A 181 14.15 -7.12 -18.31
CA ILE A 181 14.55 -6.47 -17.06
C ILE A 181 13.50 -7.00 -16.07
N GLY A 182 13.91 -7.87 -15.13
CA GLY A 182 13.01 -8.57 -14.23
C GLY A 182 11.85 -7.69 -13.75
N ASN A 183 10.65 -7.99 -14.22
CA ASN A 183 9.44 -7.35 -13.75
C ASN A 183 9.25 -7.77 -12.30
N LEU A 184 9.67 -6.91 -11.38
CA LEU A 184 9.43 -7.08 -9.95
C LEU A 184 7.94 -7.00 -9.61
N ARG A 185 7.08 -6.54 -10.54
CA ARG A 185 5.65 -6.34 -10.35
C ARG A 185 4.85 -7.29 -11.21
N GLN A 186 3.84 -7.89 -10.63
CA GLN A 186 2.89 -8.81 -11.25
C GLN A 186 1.49 -8.26 -11.04
N HIS A 187 0.71 -8.18 -12.12
CA HIS A 187 -0.63 -7.64 -12.10
C HIS A 187 -1.66 -8.70 -12.53
N ALA A 188 -2.85 -8.58 -11.99
CA ALA A 188 -4.08 -9.18 -12.52
C ALA A 188 -5.14 -8.07 -12.51
N ILE A 189 -5.33 -7.41 -13.66
CA ILE A 189 -6.11 -6.19 -13.79
C ILE A 189 -7.16 -6.28 -14.88
N ALA A 190 -8.30 -5.61 -14.63
CA ALA A 190 -9.25 -5.20 -15.63
C ALA A 190 -9.03 -3.73 -15.95
N TYR A 191 -9.26 -3.31 -17.19
CA TYR A 191 -9.08 -1.92 -17.60
C TYR A 191 -10.04 -1.50 -18.71
N THR A 192 -10.26 -0.20 -18.82
CA THR A 192 -10.94 0.43 -19.96
C THR A 192 -10.19 1.69 -20.39
N ALA A 193 -9.97 1.84 -21.70
CA ALA A 193 -9.38 3.02 -22.29
C ALA A 193 -10.49 3.91 -22.81
N ALA A 194 -10.74 5.03 -22.12
CA ALA A 194 -11.76 6.01 -22.46
C ALA A 194 -11.43 7.35 -21.81
N GLU A 195 -11.97 8.43 -22.38
CA GLU A 195 -12.00 9.74 -21.71
C GLU A 195 -12.94 9.66 -20.52
N VAL A 196 -12.42 9.82 -19.30
CA VAL A 196 -13.20 9.74 -18.06
C VAL A 196 -12.78 10.79 -17.05
N TYR A 197 -13.72 11.19 -16.22
CA TYR A 197 -13.55 12.18 -15.16
C TYR A 197 -13.64 11.56 -13.76
N GLY A 198 -13.58 10.25 -13.68
CA GLY A 198 -13.57 9.51 -12.43
C GLY A 198 -13.95 8.05 -12.59
N ALA A 199 -13.85 7.31 -11.51
CA ALA A 199 -14.30 5.93 -11.47
C ALA A 199 -14.71 5.52 -10.05
N ARG A 200 -15.66 4.57 -10.00
CA ARG A 200 -16.13 3.91 -8.79
C ARG A 200 -15.95 2.41 -8.89
N ALA A 201 -15.60 1.79 -7.79
CA ALA A 201 -15.60 0.34 -7.67
C ALA A 201 -15.82 -0.10 -6.22
N THR A 202 -16.37 -1.29 -6.04
CA THR A 202 -16.43 -1.98 -4.77
C THR A 202 -15.41 -3.12 -4.78
N ILE A 203 -14.50 -3.13 -3.81
CA ILE A 203 -13.31 -3.97 -3.73
C ILE A 203 -13.45 -4.91 -2.54
N SER A 204 -13.34 -6.22 -2.73
CA SER A 204 -13.26 -7.18 -1.63
C SER A 204 -11.99 -6.95 -0.79
N VAL A 205 -12.10 -7.05 0.53
CA VAL A 205 -10.99 -6.79 1.46
C VAL A 205 -10.47 -8.11 2.00
N TRP A 206 -9.19 -8.38 1.77
CA TRP A 206 -8.50 -9.60 2.18
C TRP A 206 -7.22 -9.26 2.96
N ALA A 207 -6.65 -10.28 3.62
CA ALA A 207 -5.34 -10.20 4.28
C ALA A 207 -4.42 -11.25 3.64
N PRO A 208 -3.85 -10.96 2.45
CA PRO A 208 -2.95 -11.88 1.78
C PRO A 208 -1.69 -12.16 2.60
N GLU A 209 -1.17 -13.38 2.50
CA GLU A 209 0.13 -13.73 3.02
C GLU A 209 1.22 -13.12 2.13
N ILE A 210 2.24 -12.53 2.77
CA ILE A 210 3.38 -11.91 2.11
C ILE A 210 4.61 -12.76 2.41
N ASP A 211 5.22 -13.30 1.38
CA ASP A 211 6.35 -14.23 1.49
C ASP A 211 7.64 -13.53 1.94
N GLU A 212 7.97 -12.40 1.31
CA GLU A 212 9.20 -11.70 1.61
C GLU A 212 8.98 -10.48 2.51
N ALA A 213 9.99 -10.18 3.35
CA ALA A 213 9.96 -9.02 4.24
C ALA A 213 9.71 -7.68 3.51
N ASN A 214 9.99 -7.63 2.21
CA ASN A 214 9.94 -6.44 1.37
C ASN A 214 8.92 -6.58 0.23
N GLY A 215 8.12 -7.64 0.25
CA GLY A 215 7.03 -7.87 -0.66
C GLY A 215 5.80 -7.06 -0.27
N PHE A 216 4.88 -6.89 -1.21
CA PHE A 216 3.54 -6.39 -0.92
C PHE A 216 2.50 -7.02 -1.85
N SER A 217 1.27 -6.95 -1.43
CA SER A 217 0.08 -7.25 -2.24
C SER A 217 -0.94 -6.15 -2.03
N LEU A 218 -1.51 -5.65 -3.11
CA LEU A 218 -2.52 -4.61 -3.07
C LEU A 218 -3.69 -4.90 -4.00
N SER A 219 -4.79 -4.20 -3.76
CA SER A 219 -5.96 -4.14 -4.63
C SER A 219 -6.40 -2.70 -4.75
N GLN A 220 -6.38 -2.16 -5.96
CA GLN A 220 -6.54 -0.75 -6.21
C GLN A 220 -7.40 -0.44 -7.44
N LEU A 221 -7.87 0.79 -7.47
CA LEU A 221 -8.34 1.53 -8.62
C LEU A 221 -7.22 2.49 -9.04
N TRP A 222 -6.82 2.47 -10.31
CA TRP A 222 -5.89 3.42 -10.92
C TRP A 222 -6.62 4.30 -11.93
N ILE A 223 -6.38 5.59 -11.87
CA ILE A 223 -6.86 6.59 -12.84
C ILE A 223 -5.64 7.19 -13.51
N LEU A 224 -5.52 7.03 -14.81
CA LEU A 224 -4.30 7.23 -15.56
C LEU A 224 -4.48 8.21 -16.71
N SER A 225 -3.45 9.02 -16.98
CA SER A 225 -3.35 9.87 -18.16
C SER A 225 -1.89 10.16 -18.51
N GLY A 226 -1.55 10.19 -19.80
CA GLY A 226 -0.20 10.37 -20.29
C GLY A 226 0.38 9.12 -20.94
N SER A 227 1.66 9.12 -21.22
CA SER A 227 2.34 8.04 -21.96
C SER A 227 2.97 7.00 -21.04
N PHE A 228 2.62 5.74 -21.21
CA PHE A 228 3.22 4.62 -20.49
C PHE A 228 4.71 4.40 -20.83
N ASN A 229 5.14 4.82 -22.02
CA ASN A 229 6.53 4.74 -22.45
C ASN A 229 7.33 6.01 -22.15
N GLY A 230 6.66 7.05 -21.64
CA GLY A 230 7.23 8.34 -21.29
C GLY A 230 7.55 8.49 -19.82
N SER A 231 8.03 9.67 -19.46
CA SER A 231 8.24 10.10 -18.07
C SER A 231 7.10 10.98 -17.55
N ASP A 232 6.02 11.08 -18.30
CA ASP A 232 4.92 12.03 -18.14
C ASP A 232 3.60 11.38 -17.69
N LEU A 233 3.59 10.07 -17.45
CA LEU A 233 2.41 9.38 -16.93
C LEU A 233 1.99 9.95 -15.57
N ASN A 234 0.74 10.38 -15.49
CA ASN A 234 0.10 10.70 -14.23
C ASN A 234 -0.77 9.53 -13.77
N SER A 235 -0.72 9.21 -12.47
CA SER A 235 -1.59 8.23 -11.84
C SER A 235 -2.20 8.76 -10.55
N ILE A 236 -3.48 8.42 -10.33
CA ILE A 236 -4.15 8.49 -9.03
C ILE A 236 -4.50 7.06 -8.66
N GLU A 237 -4.16 6.65 -7.44
CA GLU A 237 -4.29 5.29 -6.98
C GLU A 237 -5.01 5.24 -5.64
N ALA A 238 -6.01 4.38 -5.51
CA ALA A 238 -6.79 4.22 -4.29
C ALA A 238 -7.23 2.77 -4.10
N GLY A 239 -7.03 2.23 -2.90
CA GLY A 239 -7.35 0.85 -2.57
C GLY A 239 -6.88 0.46 -1.19
N TRP A 240 -6.66 -0.83 -1.00
CA TRP A 240 -6.02 -1.38 0.19
C TRP A 240 -4.72 -2.10 -0.19
N GLN A 241 -3.82 -2.17 0.78
CA GLN A 241 -2.51 -2.77 0.62
C GLN A 241 -2.16 -3.56 1.89
N SER A 242 -1.56 -4.74 1.68
CA SER A 242 -0.86 -5.50 2.71
C SER A 242 0.60 -5.53 2.33
N ASP A 243 1.47 -4.88 3.10
CA ASP A 243 2.88 -4.75 2.76
C ASP A 243 3.82 -4.72 3.95
N ALA A 244 5.09 -4.90 3.62
CA ALA A 244 6.21 -4.68 4.50
C ALA A 244 6.84 -3.28 4.33
N TYR A 245 6.18 -2.30 3.72
CA TYR A 245 6.62 -0.90 3.54
C TYR A 245 7.93 -0.69 2.77
N GLU A 246 8.27 -1.51 1.80
CA GLU A 246 9.45 -1.23 0.98
C GLU A 246 9.15 -0.58 -0.37
N ALA A 247 9.72 0.60 -0.52
CA ALA A 247 10.33 1.15 -1.73
C ALA A 247 9.42 1.49 -2.92
N THR A 248 8.13 1.81 -2.77
CA THR A 248 7.35 2.18 -3.94
C THR A 248 6.41 3.35 -3.69
N GLY A 249 6.78 4.51 -4.18
CA GLY A 249 5.91 5.69 -4.23
C GLY A 249 5.63 6.34 -2.88
N CYS A 250 4.71 7.27 -2.91
CA CYS A 250 4.25 7.94 -1.71
C CYS A 250 2.92 7.34 -1.30
N TYR A 251 2.98 6.16 -0.71
CA TYR A 251 1.80 5.56 -0.11
C TYR A 251 1.35 6.31 1.14
N ASN A 252 0.07 6.21 1.46
CA ASN A 252 -0.50 6.63 2.74
C ASN A 252 -0.17 8.07 3.14
N ALA A 253 -0.17 9.01 2.20
CA ALA A 253 0.16 10.43 2.44
C ALA A 253 1.58 10.66 3.00
N LEU A 254 2.53 9.74 2.77
CA LEU A 254 3.93 9.90 3.16
C LEU A 254 4.66 10.98 2.35
N CYS A 255 4.13 11.39 1.19
CA CYS A 255 4.55 12.60 0.48
C CYS A 255 3.52 13.71 0.62
N PRO A 256 3.93 14.98 0.50
CA PRO A 256 2.99 16.07 0.41
C PRO A 256 2.26 16.05 -0.95
N GLY A 257 0.99 16.49 -0.96
CA GLY A 257 0.17 16.56 -2.19
C GLY A 257 -1.29 16.25 -1.95
N PHE A 258 -1.64 15.08 -1.39
CA PHE A 258 -3.05 14.76 -1.10
C PHE A 258 -3.58 15.58 0.09
N VAL A 259 -4.56 16.43 -0.17
CA VAL A 259 -5.19 17.30 0.84
C VAL A 259 -6.34 16.55 1.50
N GLN A 260 -6.15 16.10 2.73
CA GLN A 260 -7.17 15.40 3.50
C GLN A 260 -8.18 16.40 4.09
N THR A 261 -9.46 16.05 4.05
CA THR A 261 -10.54 16.85 4.65
C THR A 261 -11.26 16.12 5.76
N SER A 262 -11.13 14.80 5.81
CA SER A 262 -11.82 13.92 6.75
C SER A 262 -11.18 13.91 8.14
N SER A 263 -12.02 14.07 9.17
CA SER A 263 -11.67 13.75 10.55
C SER A 263 -12.04 12.32 10.95
N ARG A 264 -12.61 11.54 10.02
CA ARG A 264 -13.16 10.20 10.25
C ARG A 264 -12.42 9.08 9.52
N ILE A 265 -11.63 9.40 8.51
CA ILE A 265 -10.91 8.43 7.70
C ILE A 265 -9.43 8.81 7.75
N ALA A 266 -8.59 7.89 8.20
CA ALA A 266 -7.14 8.02 8.26
C ALA A 266 -6.53 7.18 7.16
N ILE A 267 -5.83 7.81 6.20
CA ILE A 267 -5.15 7.08 5.13
C ILE A 267 -4.05 6.21 5.75
N GLY A 268 -3.98 4.93 5.34
CA GLY A 268 -3.02 3.96 5.84
C GLY A 268 -3.39 3.28 7.17
N ALA A 269 -4.54 3.63 7.78
CA ALA A 269 -5.02 2.92 8.97
C ALA A 269 -5.62 1.55 8.60
N SER A 270 -5.48 0.59 9.50
CA SER A 270 -5.99 -0.78 9.34
C SER A 270 -7.49 -0.82 9.04
N ILE A 271 -7.86 -1.68 8.08
CA ILE A 271 -9.24 -1.95 7.65
C ILE A 271 -9.67 -3.31 8.19
N SER A 272 -10.86 -3.38 8.79
CA SER A 272 -11.40 -4.58 9.39
C SER A 272 -12.94 -4.54 9.38
N PRO A 273 -13.61 -5.70 9.39
CA PRO A 273 -13.06 -7.05 9.22
C PRO A 273 -12.58 -7.33 7.79
N VAL A 274 -11.77 -8.37 7.62
CA VAL A 274 -11.38 -8.89 6.31
C VAL A 274 -12.19 -10.10 5.94
N SER A 275 -12.31 -10.40 4.64
CA SER A 275 -12.97 -11.59 4.11
C SER A 275 -12.22 -12.86 4.51
N SER A 276 -12.94 -13.97 4.55
CA SER A 276 -12.40 -15.30 4.80
C SER A 276 -12.91 -16.31 3.79
N VAL A 277 -12.06 -17.27 3.43
CA VAL A 277 -12.37 -18.32 2.47
C VAL A 277 -13.53 -19.18 2.97
N GLY A 278 -14.61 -19.26 2.19
CA GLY A 278 -15.83 -19.96 2.56
C GLY A 278 -16.63 -19.34 3.72
N GLY A 279 -16.20 -18.17 4.20
CA GLY A 279 -16.80 -17.45 5.33
C GLY A 279 -17.42 -16.11 4.94
N PRO A 280 -17.58 -15.21 5.92
CA PRO A 280 -18.11 -13.86 5.67
C PRO A 280 -17.25 -13.10 4.69
N GLN A 281 -17.88 -12.38 3.78
CA GLN A 281 -17.23 -11.51 2.81
C GLN A 281 -17.39 -10.05 3.21
N TYR A 282 -16.31 -9.29 3.08
CA TYR A 282 -16.25 -7.86 3.39
C TYR A 282 -15.67 -7.12 2.21
N ASP A 283 -16.23 -5.97 1.93
CA ASP A 283 -15.75 -5.09 0.87
C ASP A 283 -15.77 -3.61 1.25
N MET A 284 -15.18 -2.80 0.41
CA MET A 284 -15.17 -1.35 0.51
C MET A 284 -15.46 -0.73 -0.84
N THR A 285 -16.21 0.36 -0.87
CA THR A 285 -16.50 1.12 -2.07
C THR A 285 -15.62 2.37 -2.10
N LEU A 286 -14.97 2.61 -3.24
CA LEU A 286 -14.20 3.82 -3.50
C LEU A 286 -14.80 4.55 -4.71
N LEU A 287 -14.79 5.87 -4.63
CA LEU A 287 -15.09 6.77 -5.74
C LEU A 287 -14.00 7.82 -5.80
N VAL A 288 -13.37 7.93 -6.97
CA VAL A 288 -12.47 9.02 -7.32
C VAL A 288 -13.09 9.79 -8.47
N TRP A 289 -13.19 11.11 -8.35
CA TRP A 289 -13.76 11.95 -9.43
C TRP A 289 -13.15 13.34 -9.45
N LYS A 290 -13.16 13.95 -10.61
CA LYS A 290 -12.72 15.31 -10.84
C LYS A 290 -13.85 16.29 -10.53
N ASP A 291 -13.58 17.25 -9.66
CA ASP A 291 -14.54 18.34 -9.35
C ASP A 291 -14.77 19.19 -10.61
N PRO A 292 -16.00 19.30 -11.11
CA PRO A 292 -16.26 19.96 -12.39
C PRO A 292 -15.97 21.46 -12.38
N LYS A 293 -15.93 22.12 -11.21
CA LYS A 293 -15.67 23.57 -11.12
C LYS A 293 -14.22 23.90 -10.80
N LEU A 294 -13.59 23.15 -9.89
CA LEU A 294 -12.24 23.46 -9.39
C LEU A 294 -11.18 22.51 -9.92
N GLY A 295 -11.57 21.44 -10.60
CA GLY A 295 -10.65 20.50 -11.25
C GLY A 295 -9.90 19.57 -10.29
N ASN A 296 -10.08 19.67 -8.98
CA ASN A 296 -9.44 18.80 -8.01
C ASN A 296 -10.00 17.37 -8.07
N TRP A 297 -9.15 16.37 -7.91
CA TRP A 297 -9.55 14.98 -7.91
C TRP A 297 -9.91 14.53 -6.49
N TRP A 298 -11.18 14.31 -6.23
CA TRP A 298 -11.72 13.91 -4.94
C TRP A 298 -11.71 12.40 -4.74
N LEU A 299 -11.50 11.98 -3.49
CA LEU A 299 -11.62 10.60 -3.04
C LEU A 299 -12.74 10.50 -1.99
N SER A 300 -13.62 9.53 -2.19
CA SER A 300 -14.61 9.09 -1.20
C SER A 300 -14.43 7.60 -0.88
N TYR A 301 -14.58 7.25 0.40
CA TYR A 301 -14.58 5.88 0.93
C TYR A 301 -15.98 5.56 1.44
N GLY A 302 -16.68 4.65 0.75
CA GLY A 302 -18.08 4.34 0.99
C GLY A 302 -19.04 5.25 0.25
N ASP A 303 -20.33 5.17 0.59
CA ASP A 303 -21.38 5.84 -0.16
C ASP A 303 -21.61 7.28 0.31
N GLY A 304 -21.70 8.18 -0.64
CA GLY A 304 -22.16 9.55 -0.45
C GLY A 304 -21.20 10.47 0.29
N ALA A 305 -21.69 11.67 0.61
CA ALA A 305 -20.91 12.78 1.17
C ALA A 305 -20.28 12.49 2.55
N GLY A 306 -20.78 11.51 3.29
CA GLY A 306 -20.20 11.10 4.59
C GLY A 306 -18.86 10.38 4.50
N GLY A 307 -18.51 9.90 3.32
CA GLY A 307 -17.28 9.16 3.03
C GLY A 307 -16.15 10.00 2.44
N LEU A 308 -16.31 11.33 2.28
CA LEU A 308 -15.25 12.19 1.76
C LEU A 308 -13.96 12.02 2.57
N VAL A 309 -12.86 11.71 1.86
CA VAL A 309 -11.51 11.55 2.43
C VAL A 309 -10.71 12.83 2.24
N GLY A 310 -10.65 13.31 1.01
CA GLY A 310 -9.87 14.47 0.59
C GLY A 310 -9.74 14.50 -0.93
N TYR A 311 -8.70 15.21 -1.41
CA TYR A 311 -8.49 15.39 -2.84
C TYR A 311 -7.02 15.60 -3.19
N TRP A 312 -6.69 15.32 -4.44
CA TRP A 312 -5.43 15.73 -5.08
C TRP A 312 -5.70 17.03 -5.83
N PRO A 313 -5.01 18.15 -5.49
CA PRO A 313 -5.11 19.41 -6.21
C PRO A 313 -4.75 19.28 -7.70
N ALA A 314 -5.51 19.91 -8.56
CA ALA A 314 -5.32 19.83 -10.02
C ALA A 314 -3.92 20.32 -10.46
N GLU A 315 -3.36 21.31 -9.75
CA GLU A 315 -2.04 21.86 -10.00
C GLU A 315 -0.87 20.88 -9.80
N LEU A 316 -1.11 19.71 -9.23
CA LEU A 316 -0.10 18.65 -9.08
C LEU A 316 0.12 17.84 -10.37
N PHE A 317 -0.79 17.96 -11.34
CA PHE A 317 -0.83 17.09 -12.51
C PHE A 317 -0.54 17.85 -13.79
N THR A 318 0.05 17.16 -14.75
CA THR A 318 0.16 17.58 -16.14
C THR A 318 -1.07 17.14 -16.92
N HIS A 319 -1.22 15.85 -17.19
CA HIS A 319 -2.30 15.29 -18.00
C HIS A 319 -3.63 15.14 -17.25
N LEU A 320 -3.60 14.65 -16.01
CA LEU A 320 -4.80 14.57 -15.17
C LEU A 320 -5.35 15.95 -14.75
N SER A 321 -4.65 17.03 -15.06
CA SER A 321 -5.23 18.38 -14.94
C SER A 321 -6.44 18.57 -15.87
N ASP A 322 -6.53 17.81 -16.96
CA ASP A 322 -7.64 17.81 -17.91
C ASP A 322 -8.60 16.64 -17.62
N HIS A 323 -8.28 15.42 -18.05
CA HIS A 323 -9.07 14.20 -17.83
C HIS A 323 -8.18 12.97 -17.74
N ALA A 324 -8.76 11.83 -17.39
CA ALA A 324 -8.10 10.54 -17.50
C ALA A 324 -8.39 9.89 -18.85
N THR A 325 -7.42 9.12 -19.34
CA THR A 325 -7.52 8.37 -20.61
C THR A 325 -7.67 6.87 -20.38
N MET A 326 -7.49 6.42 -19.15
CA MET A 326 -7.61 5.01 -18.78
C MET A 326 -7.97 4.86 -17.29
N VAL A 327 -8.73 3.84 -17.02
CA VAL A 327 -8.98 3.34 -15.65
C VAL A 327 -8.61 1.87 -15.59
N GLU A 328 -7.91 1.49 -14.52
CA GLU A 328 -7.58 0.11 -14.21
C GLU A 328 -8.11 -0.27 -12.82
N TRP A 329 -8.46 -1.54 -12.64
CA TRP A 329 -8.90 -2.13 -11.39
C TRP A 329 -8.24 -3.50 -11.22
N GLY A 330 -7.77 -3.85 -10.04
CA GLY A 330 -7.25 -5.17 -9.81
C GLY A 330 -6.21 -5.27 -8.71
N GLY A 331 -5.39 -6.30 -8.80
CA GLY A 331 -4.32 -6.61 -7.88
C GLY A 331 -2.93 -6.38 -8.46
N GLU A 332 -1.99 -6.05 -7.58
CA GLU A 332 -0.56 -5.99 -7.88
C GLU A 332 0.21 -6.67 -6.74
N VAL A 333 1.19 -7.49 -7.10
CA VAL A 333 2.16 -8.11 -6.19
C VAL A 333 3.56 -7.73 -6.61
N VAL A 334 4.46 -7.53 -5.65
CA VAL A 334 5.88 -7.36 -5.93
C VAL A 334 6.60 -8.69 -5.70
N ASN A 335 7.21 -9.20 -6.75
CA ASN A 335 8.14 -10.31 -6.69
C ASN A 335 9.55 -9.76 -6.49
N THR A 336 10.13 -9.96 -5.30
CA THR A 336 11.48 -9.48 -4.96
C THR A 336 12.56 -10.54 -5.18
N HIS A 337 12.20 -11.72 -5.66
CA HIS A 337 13.13 -12.80 -5.97
C HIS A 337 14.03 -12.45 -7.16
N PRO A 338 15.29 -12.90 -7.17
CA PRO A 338 16.18 -12.68 -8.31
C PRO A 338 15.65 -13.33 -9.60
N PRO A 339 15.91 -12.76 -10.77
CA PRO A 339 15.55 -13.39 -12.04
C PRO A 339 16.13 -14.81 -12.15
N GLY A 340 15.29 -15.78 -12.53
CA GLY A 340 15.68 -17.20 -12.67
C GLY A 340 15.60 -18.02 -11.38
N SER A 341 15.16 -17.44 -10.27
CA SER A 341 14.73 -18.18 -9.07
C SER A 341 13.24 -18.50 -9.11
N ALA A 342 12.76 -19.31 -8.16
CA ALA A 342 11.33 -19.55 -7.99
C ALA A 342 10.57 -18.22 -7.84
N HIS A 343 9.33 -18.20 -8.33
CA HIS A 343 8.43 -17.05 -8.14
C HIS A 343 8.12 -16.83 -6.64
N THR A 344 7.78 -15.60 -6.25
CA THR A 344 7.29 -15.31 -4.89
C THR A 344 6.03 -16.10 -4.56
N ALA A 345 5.91 -16.56 -3.31
CA ALA A 345 4.68 -17.14 -2.76
C ALA A 345 3.74 -16.09 -2.15
N THR A 346 4.01 -14.79 -2.37
CA THR A 346 3.12 -13.70 -1.96
C THR A 346 1.77 -13.84 -2.64
N GLN A 347 0.69 -13.88 -1.85
CA GLN A 347 -0.67 -14.02 -2.35
C GLN A 347 -1.19 -12.72 -2.96
N MET A 348 -1.95 -12.83 -4.05
CA MET A 348 -2.75 -11.73 -4.58
C MET A 348 -4.21 -11.87 -4.15
N GLY A 349 -4.80 -10.81 -3.61
CA GLY A 349 -6.18 -10.82 -3.16
C GLY A 349 -6.41 -11.81 -2.01
N SER A 350 -7.14 -12.88 -2.28
CA SER A 350 -7.42 -13.97 -1.32
C SER A 350 -6.36 -15.09 -1.35
N GLY A 351 -5.43 -15.08 -2.30
CA GLY A 351 -4.55 -16.20 -2.60
C GLY A 351 -5.19 -17.32 -3.42
N HIS A 352 -6.44 -17.14 -3.88
CA HIS A 352 -7.19 -18.10 -4.69
C HIS A 352 -7.39 -17.59 -6.12
N PHE A 353 -7.39 -18.49 -7.09
CA PHE A 353 -7.59 -18.17 -8.49
C PHE A 353 -9.02 -17.71 -8.79
N ALA A 354 -9.17 -16.86 -9.81
CA ALA A 354 -10.43 -16.26 -10.22
C ALA A 354 -11.54 -17.28 -10.48
N ALA A 355 -11.21 -18.47 -11.03
CA ALA A 355 -12.17 -19.53 -11.32
C ALA A 355 -12.88 -20.09 -10.07
N GLU A 356 -12.33 -19.87 -8.86
CA GLU A 356 -12.94 -20.31 -7.61
C GLU A 356 -14.14 -19.44 -7.18
N GLY A 357 -14.29 -18.27 -7.77
CA GLY A 357 -15.48 -17.43 -7.65
C GLY A 357 -15.72 -16.85 -6.26
N PHE A 358 -16.96 -16.45 -6.01
CA PHE A 358 -17.36 -15.76 -4.77
C PHE A 358 -17.14 -16.61 -3.50
N GLY A 359 -16.66 -15.94 -2.46
CA GLY A 359 -16.37 -16.57 -1.17
C GLY A 359 -14.99 -17.22 -1.12
N ARG A 360 -14.28 -17.31 -2.25
CA ARG A 360 -12.93 -17.85 -2.34
C ARG A 360 -11.99 -16.88 -3.03
N ALA A 361 -12.27 -16.47 -4.27
CA ALA A 361 -11.47 -15.48 -5.00
C ALA A 361 -11.79 -14.05 -4.56
N ALA A 362 -10.80 -13.16 -4.69
CA ALA A 362 -11.02 -11.72 -4.56
C ALA A 362 -11.84 -11.19 -5.75
N TYR A 363 -12.54 -10.06 -5.55
CA TYR A 363 -13.39 -9.49 -6.59
C TYR A 363 -13.39 -7.96 -6.59
N PHE A 364 -13.69 -7.41 -7.77
CA PHE A 364 -14.19 -6.05 -7.97
C PHE A 364 -15.61 -6.12 -8.56
N ARG A 365 -16.50 -5.27 -8.08
CA ARG A 365 -17.89 -5.15 -8.55
C ARG A 365 -18.32 -3.70 -8.63
N ASN A 366 -19.49 -3.44 -9.24
CA ASN A 366 -20.02 -2.10 -9.43
C ASN A 366 -18.99 -1.18 -10.10
N LEU A 367 -18.45 -1.65 -11.23
CA LEU A 367 -17.48 -0.90 -12.01
C LEU A 367 -18.22 0.22 -12.76
N GLU A 368 -17.89 1.46 -12.44
CA GLU A 368 -18.50 2.64 -13.02
C GLU A 368 -17.44 3.71 -13.34
N THR A 369 -17.71 4.51 -14.35
CA THR A 369 -16.91 5.68 -14.72
C THR A 369 -17.74 6.96 -14.61
N VAL A 370 -17.07 8.08 -14.39
CA VAL A 370 -17.67 9.42 -14.41
C VAL A 370 -17.39 10.04 -15.76
N ASP A 371 -18.44 10.50 -16.44
CA ASP A 371 -18.37 11.18 -17.72
C ASP A 371 -18.16 12.71 -17.59
N ALA A 372 -18.08 13.40 -18.73
CA ALA A 372 -17.87 14.85 -18.77
C ALA A 372 -19.04 15.66 -18.15
N ASP A 373 -20.24 15.08 -18.08
CA ASP A 373 -21.43 15.69 -17.45
C ASP A 373 -21.48 15.42 -15.94
N ASN A 374 -20.39 14.87 -15.37
CA ASN A 374 -20.29 14.47 -13.97
C ASN A 374 -21.38 13.47 -13.57
N SER A 375 -21.64 12.49 -14.44
CA SER A 375 -22.58 11.40 -14.21
C SER A 375 -21.85 10.06 -14.13
N LEU A 376 -22.26 9.21 -13.16
CA LEU A 376 -21.78 7.84 -13.02
C LEU A 376 -22.55 6.91 -13.94
N ALA A 377 -21.83 6.17 -14.77
CA ALA A 377 -22.37 5.14 -15.65
C ALA A 377 -21.63 3.80 -15.43
N ALA A 378 -22.40 2.70 -15.43
CA ALA A 378 -21.82 1.37 -15.37
C ALA A 378 -20.94 1.11 -16.60
N VAL A 379 -19.77 0.50 -16.39
CA VAL A 379 -18.89 0.09 -17.48
C VAL A 379 -19.46 -1.16 -18.13
N PRO A 380 -19.74 -1.15 -19.46
CA PRO A 380 -20.20 -2.36 -20.16
C PRO A 380 -19.12 -3.46 -20.12
N LEU A 381 -19.56 -4.73 -20.01
CA LEU A 381 -18.63 -5.85 -19.92
C LEU A 381 -17.71 -5.99 -21.14
N ASP A 382 -18.20 -5.66 -22.31
CA ASP A 382 -17.45 -5.67 -23.58
C ASP A 382 -16.40 -4.56 -23.68
N ALA A 383 -16.60 -3.44 -22.95
CA ALA A 383 -15.61 -2.37 -22.86
C ALA A 383 -14.48 -2.68 -21.86
N ILE A 384 -14.63 -3.71 -21.03
CA ILE A 384 -13.61 -4.14 -20.08
C ILE A 384 -12.65 -5.11 -20.76
N GLN A 385 -11.36 -4.80 -20.72
CA GLN A 385 -10.28 -5.72 -21.08
C GLN A 385 -9.62 -6.25 -19.81
N THR A 386 -8.93 -7.39 -19.91
CA THR A 386 -8.22 -8.01 -18.79
C THR A 386 -6.79 -8.36 -19.16
N MET A 387 -5.89 -8.27 -18.20
CA MET A 387 -4.49 -8.62 -18.37
C MET A 387 -3.95 -9.23 -17.08
N ALA A 388 -3.13 -10.29 -17.25
CA ALA A 388 -2.27 -10.85 -16.21
C ALA A 388 -0.94 -11.21 -16.86
N GLU A 389 0.19 -10.80 -16.25
CA GLU A 389 1.52 -11.10 -16.82
C GLU A 389 1.84 -12.60 -16.72
N ASP A 390 1.43 -13.23 -15.62
CA ASP A 390 1.61 -14.66 -15.40
C ASP A 390 0.34 -15.27 -14.82
N ALA A 391 -0.54 -15.74 -15.70
CA ALA A 391 -1.81 -16.35 -15.33
C ALA A 391 -1.66 -17.67 -14.54
N GLY A 392 -0.47 -18.28 -14.56
CA GLY A 392 -0.16 -19.46 -13.74
C GLY A 392 0.08 -19.11 -12.28
N CYS A 393 0.48 -17.87 -11.99
CA CYS A 393 0.71 -17.34 -10.65
C CYS A 393 -0.48 -16.54 -10.13
N TYR A 394 -1.02 -15.65 -10.98
CA TYR A 394 -2.17 -14.79 -10.67
C TYR A 394 -3.03 -14.63 -11.92
N ASP A 395 -4.34 -14.83 -11.77
CA ASP A 395 -5.26 -14.77 -12.89
C ASP A 395 -6.42 -13.79 -12.65
N ILE A 396 -7.19 -13.54 -13.71
CA ILE A 396 -8.35 -12.68 -13.70
C ILE A 396 -9.43 -13.23 -14.63
N ARG A 397 -10.69 -13.16 -14.20
CA ARG A 397 -11.84 -13.59 -15.00
C ARG A 397 -13.01 -12.62 -14.86
N LYS A 398 -13.46 -12.08 -16.00
CA LYS A 398 -14.69 -11.27 -16.07
C LYS A 398 -15.93 -12.13 -15.84
N ALA A 399 -16.95 -11.55 -15.23
CA ALA A 399 -18.28 -12.13 -15.06
C ALA A 399 -19.37 -11.05 -15.14
N TYR A 400 -20.62 -11.49 -15.34
CA TYR A 400 -21.79 -10.63 -15.35
C TYR A 400 -22.86 -11.23 -14.43
N ASP A 401 -23.87 -10.44 -14.05
CA ASP A 401 -24.90 -10.82 -13.08
C ASP A 401 -25.56 -12.20 -13.34
N ASP A 402 -25.81 -12.52 -14.61
CA ASP A 402 -26.50 -13.76 -15.00
C ASP A 402 -25.59 -15.00 -14.89
N ASP A 403 -24.28 -14.84 -14.96
CA ASP A 403 -23.32 -15.94 -14.92
C ASP A 403 -23.22 -16.57 -13.52
N ASP A 404 -23.35 -15.76 -12.47
CA ASP A 404 -23.12 -16.16 -11.08
C ASP A 404 -24.41 -16.18 -10.23
N GLY A 405 -25.57 -15.82 -10.80
CA GLY A 405 -26.85 -15.73 -10.08
C GLY A 405 -26.87 -14.61 -9.00
N ARG A 406 -26.04 -13.58 -9.13
CA ARG A 406 -25.84 -12.52 -8.15
C ARG A 406 -26.35 -11.19 -8.66
N GLY A 407 -27.61 -11.13 -9.02
CA GLY A 407 -28.20 -9.92 -9.57
C GLY A 407 -27.80 -8.64 -8.81
N GLY A 408 -27.47 -7.57 -9.54
CA GLY A 408 -27.14 -6.25 -9.00
C GLY A 408 -25.65 -5.92 -8.88
N TRP A 409 -24.75 -6.80 -9.32
CA TRP A 409 -23.30 -6.50 -9.36
C TRP A 409 -22.86 -5.86 -10.69
N GLY A 410 -23.66 -6.03 -11.75
CA GLY A 410 -23.30 -5.62 -13.09
C GLY A 410 -22.05 -6.31 -13.61
N ALA A 411 -21.30 -5.61 -14.45
CA ALA A 411 -19.98 -6.09 -14.85
C ALA A 411 -19.06 -6.13 -13.64
N HIS A 412 -18.45 -7.28 -13.41
CA HIS A 412 -17.51 -7.52 -12.32
C HIS A 412 -16.44 -8.52 -12.74
N PHE A 413 -15.46 -8.74 -11.89
CA PHE A 413 -14.45 -9.76 -12.12
C PHE A 413 -13.94 -10.35 -10.82
N TYR A 414 -13.47 -11.58 -10.91
CA TYR A 414 -12.69 -12.27 -9.90
C TYR A 414 -11.22 -12.25 -10.29
N TYR A 415 -10.33 -12.18 -9.30
CA TYR A 415 -8.89 -12.18 -9.53
C TYR A 415 -8.14 -12.69 -8.31
N GLY A 416 -6.88 -13.08 -8.51
CA GLY A 416 -5.99 -13.49 -7.44
C GLY A 416 -5.11 -14.68 -7.82
N GLY A 417 -4.50 -15.25 -6.80
CA GLY A 417 -3.67 -16.44 -6.93
C GLY A 417 -2.64 -16.55 -5.81
N PRO A 418 -2.09 -17.75 -5.60
CA PRO A 418 -1.19 -18.05 -4.50
C PRO A 418 0.26 -17.58 -4.74
N GLY A 419 0.57 -17.10 -5.94
CA GLY A 419 1.95 -16.93 -6.39
C GLY A 419 2.60 -18.27 -6.68
N HIS A 420 3.85 -18.46 -6.23
CA HIS A 420 4.59 -19.70 -6.44
C HIS A 420 3.74 -20.94 -6.09
N ASN A 421 3.61 -21.84 -7.05
CA ASN A 421 2.97 -23.13 -6.87
C ASN A 421 3.59 -24.14 -7.85
N THR A 422 3.63 -25.40 -7.45
CA THR A 422 4.31 -26.45 -8.22
C THR A 422 3.57 -26.86 -9.50
N ALA A 423 2.32 -26.44 -9.67
CA ALA A 423 1.48 -26.86 -10.80
C ALA A 423 1.62 -25.94 -12.01
N SER A 424 1.66 -24.61 -11.80
CA SER A 424 1.57 -23.64 -12.91
C SER A 424 2.48 -22.41 -12.75
N CYS A 425 3.12 -22.24 -11.57
CA CYS A 425 3.97 -21.08 -11.26
C CYS A 425 5.20 -21.55 -10.47
N PRO A 426 6.22 -22.11 -11.13
CA PRO A 426 7.41 -22.70 -10.50
C PRO A 426 8.35 -21.67 -9.87
#